data_32cdc1b2576c6aa105e08c7376e07a5d
#
_entry.id   32cdc1b2576c6aa105e08c7376e07a5d
#
_cell.length_a   1.000
_cell.length_b   1.000
_cell.length_c   1.000
_cell.angle_alpha   90.00
_cell.angle_beta   90.00
_cell.angle_gamma   90.00
#
_symmetry.space_group_name_H-M   'P 1'
#
loop_
_entity.id
_entity.type
_entity.pdbx_description
1 polymer ?
#
loop_
_entity_poly.entity_id
_entity_poly.type
_entity_poly.pdbx_seq_one_letter_code
_entity_poly.pdbx_strand_id
1 'polypeptide(L)'
;MTAVTATTSIAPDIESTWKGLLAGESGIRVLEDDFVEKWDLAVKIGGHLKEPLDPLMTRLEMRRMSYVQRMAKYVGNQLWENAGTPEVDPDRFSVVIGTGLGGGEKIVEMYDAMNEGGPRKVSPLAVQMIMPNGAAAVAGLEL
;
A
#
# COMPACT_ATOMS: atom_id res chain seq x y z
N MET A 1 -7.88 4.55 22.43
CA MET A 1 -7.85 4.64 20.97
C MET A 1 -8.71 5.82 20.56
N THR A 2 -8.14 6.78 19.85
CA THR A 2 -8.79 8.07 19.51
C THR A 2 -9.45 8.04 18.14
N ALA A 3 -8.86 7.33 17.19
CA ALA A 3 -9.40 7.15 15.85
C ALA A 3 -9.07 5.77 15.31
N VAL A 4 -9.79 5.37 14.28
CA VAL A 4 -9.58 4.13 13.54
C VAL A 4 -9.92 4.36 12.08
N THR A 5 -9.22 3.67 11.18
CA THR A 5 -9.55 3.62 9.76
C THR A 5 -9.22 2.24 9.19
N ALA A 6 -9.77 1.96 8.03
CA ALA A 6 -9.44 0.77 7.25
C ALA A 6 -9.70 1.03 5.78
N THR A 7 -8.85 0.47 4.91
CA THR A 7 -9.15 0.27 3.49
C THR A 7 -8.99 -1.21 3.19
N THR A 8 -9.96 -1.79 2.51
CA THR A 8 -10.07 -3.24 2.35
C THR A 8 -10.49 -3.62 0.93
N SER A 9 -10.52 -4.92 0.66
CA SER A 9 -11.09 -5.46 -0.57
C SER A 9 -12.63 -5.33 -0.64
N ILE A 10 -13.28 -4.96 0.47
CA ILE A 10 -14.74 -4.73 0.52
C ILE A 10 -15.05 -3.26 0.24
N ALA A 11 -14.31 -2.31 0.86
CA ALA A 11 -14.57 -0.88 0.75
C ALA A 11 -13.33 -0.03 1.05
N PRO A 12 -13.30 1.25 0.60
CA PRO A 12 -12.16 2.14 0.78
C PRO A 12 -12.04 2.72 2.20
N ASP A 13 -13.10 2.69 2.98
CA ASP A 13 -13.16 3.26 4.33
C ASP A 13 -13.74 2.29 5.35
N ILE A 14 -13.58 2.62 6.65
CA ILE A 14 -13.99 1.73 7.74
C ILE A 14 -15.51 1.57 7.86
N GLU A 15 -16.27 2.63 7.63
CA GLU A 15 -17.72 2.60 7.77
C GLU A 15 -18.37 1.71 6.70
N SER A 16 -17.96 1.90 5.46
CA SER A 16 -18.41 1.09 4.32
C SER A 16 -17.91 -0.36 4.44
N THR A 17 -16.69 -0.58 4.92
CA THR A 17 -16.17 -1.92 5.20
C THR A 17 -17.05 -2.62 6.25
N TRP A 18 -17.39 -1.93 7.33
CA TRP A 18 -18.25 -2.49 8.38
C TRP A 18 -19.63 -2.83 7.89
N LYS A 19 -20.26 -1.94 7.09
CA LYS A 19 -21.56 -2.21 6.45
C LYS A 19 -21.51 -3.44 5.54
N GLY A 20 -20.46 -3.56 4.72
CA GLY A 20 -20.27 -4.72 3.84
C GLY A 20 -20.10 -6.01 4.64
N LEU A 21 -19.31 -6.00 5.72
CA LEU A 21 -19.17 -7.17 6.61
C LEU A 21 -20.50 -7.60 7.23
N LEU A 22 -21.30 -6.65 7.72
CA LEU A 22 -22.62 -6.95 8.26
C LEU A 22 -23.61 -7.48 7.21
N ALA A 23 -23.45 -7.05 5.96
CA ALA A 23 -24.24 -7.54 4.83
C ALA A 23 -23.75 -8.90 4.29
N GLY A 24 -22.64 -9.44 4.82
CA GLY A 24 -22.03 -10.68 4.34
C GLY A 24 -21.34 -10.55 2.98
N GLU A 25 -20.93 -9.34 2.59
CA GLU A 25 -20.20 -9.11 1.34
C GLU A 25 -18.80 -9.74 1.41
N SER A 26 -18.39 -10.37 0.30
CA SER A 26 -17.04 -10.89 0.13
C SER A 26 -16.16 -9.89 -0.60
N GLY A 27 -14.96 -9.64 -0.07
CA GLY A 27 -13.91 -8.91 -0.78
C GLY A 27 -13.09 -9.78 -1.73
N ILE A 28 -13.36 -11.09 -1.77
CA ILE A 28 -12.67 -12.01 -2.68
C ILE A 28 -13.43 -12.07 -4.00
N ARG A 29 -12.71 -11.88 -5.11
CA ARG A 29 -13.27 -11.86 -6.46
C ARG A 29 -12.30 -12.47 -7.47
N VAL A 30 -12.74 -12.69 -8.68
CA VAL A 30 -11.89 -13.15 -9.78
C VAL A 30 -10.82 -12.08 -10.01
N LEU A 31 -9.58 -12.52 -10.16
CA LEU A 31 -8.44 -11.66 -10.51
C LEU A 31 -8.42 -11.49 -12.03
N GLU A 32 -8.43 -10.25 -12.47
CA GLU A 32 -8.37 -9.86 -13.89
C GLU A 32 -6.93 -9.44 -14.30
N ASP A 33 -5.96 -9.78 -13.48
CA ASP A 33 -4.55 -9.44 -13.69
C ASP A 33 -3.92 -10.32 -14.76
N ASP A 34 -3.19 -9.74 -15.70
CA ASP A 34 -2.53 -10.43 -16.82
C ASP A 34 -1.63 -11.60 -16.38
N PHE A 35 -1.02 -11.51 -15.20
CA PHE A 35 -0.15 -12.56 -14.69
C PHE A 35 -0.91 -13.84 -14.35
N VAL A 36 -2.22 -13.77 -14.07
CA VAL A 36 -3.06 -14.92 -13.74
C VAL A 36 -3.16 -15.86 -14.93
N GLU A 37 -3.44 -15.30 -16.13
CA GLU A 37 -3.48 -16.05 -17.38
C GLU A 37 -2.09 -16.41 -17.88
N LYS A 38 -1.16 -15.45 -17.83
CA LYS A 38 0.23 -15.62 -18.28
C LYS A 38 0.91 -16.83 -17.65
N TRP A 39 0.63 -17.10 -16.38
CA TRP A 39 1.23 -18.19 -15.62
C TRP A 39 0.28 -19.36 -15.37
N ASP A 40 -0.92 -19.33 -15.96
CA ASP A 40 -1.99 -20.33 -15.77
C ASP A 40 -2.15 -20.73 -14.28
N LEU A 41 -2.36 -19.72 -13.44
CA LEU A 41 -2.42 -19.94 -12.01
C LEU A 41 -3.60 -20.83 -11.64
N ALA A 42 -3.35 -21.80 -10.78
CA ALA A 42 -4.40 -22.70 -10.26
C ALA A 42 -5.45 -21.94 -9.43
N VAL A 43 -5.06 -20.84 -8.76
CA VAL A 43 -5.96 -19.97 -8.00
C VAL A 43 -6.15 -18.69 -8.79
N LYS A 44 -7.38 -18.41 -9.16
CA LYS A 44 -7.77 -17.25 -9.99
C LYS A 44 -8.66 -16.26 -9.24
N ILE A 45 -8.68 -16.33 -7.91
CA ILE A 45 -9.44 -15.44 -7.05
C ILE A 45 -8.54 -14.83 -5.98
N GLY A 46 -8.83 -13.59 -5.56
CA GLY A 46 -8.06 -12.88 -4.54
C GLY A 46 -8.78 -11.62 -4.05
N GLY A 47 -8.21 -10.99 -3.03
CA GLY A 47 -8.71 -9.75 -2.46
C GLY A 47 -7.80 -8.58 -2.82
N HIS A 48 -8.10 -7.86 -3.90
CA HIS A 48 -7.51 -6.54 -4.16
C HIS A 48 -8.29 -5.47 -3.42
N LEU A 49 -7.68 -4.34 -3.15
CA LEU A 49 -8.41 -3.16 -2.70
C LEU A 49 -9.58 -2.88 -3.66
N LYS A 50 -10.74 -2.51 -3.13
CA LYS A 50 -11.92 -2.22 -3.95
C LYS A 50 -11.66 -1.05 -4.88
N GLU A 51 -10.95 -0.04 -4.39
CA GLU A 51 -10.55 1.13 -5.15
C GLU A 51 -9.02 1.19 -5.25
N PRO A 52 -8.47 1.44 -6.44
CA PRO A 52 -7.02 1.56 -6.61
C PRO A 52 -6.51 2.84 -5.95
N LEU A 53 -5.31 2.78 -5.39
CA LEU A 53 -4.64 3.94 -4.76
C LEU A 53 -3.99 4.87 -5.80
N ASP A 54 -3.67 4.36 -6.98
CA ASP A 54 -2.88 5.06 -7.99
C ASP A 54 -3.47 6.41 -8.44
N PRO A 55 -4.80 6.56 -8.63
CA PRO A 55 -5.40 7.85 -8.95
C PRO A 55 -5.25 8.92 -7.86
N LEU A 56 -4.95 8.51 -6.64
CA LEU A 56 -4.78 9.38 -5.47
C LEU A 56 -3.33 9.83 -5.28
N MET A 57 -2.41 9.31 -6.11
CA MET A 57 -0.98 9.56 -6.02
C MET A 57 -0.48 10.40 -7.19
N THR A 58 0.49 11.27 -6.92
CA THR A 58 1.21 11.98 -7.98
C THR A 58 2.14 11.04 -8.75
N ARG A 59 2.53 11.42 -9.97
CA ARG A 59 3.52 10.66 -10.75
C ARG A 59 4.86 10.51 -10.03
N LEU A 60 5.22 11.47 -9.20
CA LEU A 60 6.47 11.45 -8.45
C LEU A 60 6.39 10.40 -7.33
N GLU A 61 5.30 10.37 -6.60
CA GLU A 61 5.03 9.39 -5.56
C GLU A 61 4.99 7.97 -6.11
N MET A 62 4.32 7.76 -7.25
CA MET A 62 4.29 6.48 -7.95
C MET A 62 5.68 5.94 -8.29
N ARG A 63 6.63 6.83 -8.61
CA ARG A 63 8.02 6.46 -8.94
C ARG A 63 8.91 6.23 -7.73
N ARG A 64 8.58 6.82 -6.58
CA ARG A 64 9.42 6.85 -5.39
C ARG A 64 8.95 5.94 -4.27
N MET A 65 7.73 5.44 -4.36
CA MET A 65 7.12 4.60 -3.33
C MET A 65 6.74 3.23 -3.89
N SER A 66 6.96 2.21 -3.08
CA SER A 66 6.36 0.89 -3.28
C SER A 66 4.86 0.91 -2.97
N TYR A 67 4.15 -0.14 -3.35
CA TYR A 67 2.71 -0.23 -3.09
C TYR A 67 2.37 -0.12 -1.61
N VAL A 68 3.12 -0.83 -0.74
CA VAL A 68 2.91 -0.76 0.72
C VAL A 68 3.16 0.64 1.29
N GLN A 69 4.11 1.39 0.74
CA GLN A 69 4.38 2.77 1.14
C GLN A 69 3.24 3.71 0.74
N ARG A 70 2.69 3.56 -0.47
CA ARG A 70 1.50 4.31 -0.92
C ARG A 70 0.28 4.01 -0.06
N MET A 71 0.09 2.73 0.28
CA MET A 71 -0.99 2.30 1.19
C MET A 71 -0.81 2.92 2.58
N ALA A 72 0.41 2.91 3.13
CA ALA A 72 0.70 3.50 4.43
C ALA A 72 0.45 5.00 4.45
N LYS A 73 0.84 5.74 3.40
CA LYS A 73 0.54 7.17 3.24
C LYS A 73 -0.97 7.40 3.23
N TYR A 74 -1.69 6.67 2.39
CA TYR A 74 -3.15 6.84 2.25
C TYR A 74 -3.89 6.58 3.56
N VAL A 75 -3.62 5.45 4.19
CA VAL A 75 -4.27 5.06 5.46
C VAL A 75 -3.83 5.97 6.61
N GLY A 76 -2.55 6.39 6.63
CA GLY A 76 -2.03 7.33 7.62
C GLY A 76 -2.76 8.68 7.57
N ASN A 77 -2.92 9.25 6.39
CA ASN A 77 -3.64 10.52 6.20
C ASN A 77 -5.10 10.41 6.63
N GLN A 78 -5.80 9.36 6.21
CA GLN A 78 -7.18 9.12 6.66
C GLN A 78 -7.27 9.00 8.19
N LEU A 79 -6.35 8.28 8.81
CA LEU A 79 -6.32 8.11 10.26
C LEU A 79 -6.10 9.45 10.97
N TRP A 80 -5.19 10.28 10.45
CA TRP A 80 -4.87 11.59 10.99
C TRP A 80 -6.05 12.55 10.92
N GLU A 81 -6.71 12.59 9.75
CA GLU A 81 -7.94 13.36 9.55
C GLU A 81 -9.06 12.88 10.49
N ASN A 82 -9.29 11.58 10.59
CA ASN A 82 -10.30 11.00 11.49
C ASN A 82 -9.98 11.25 12.97
N ALA A 83 -8.73 11.47 13.32
CA ALA A 83 -8.31 11.87 14.67
C ALA A 83 -8.50 13.37 14.96
N GLY A 84 -8.90 14.16 13.95
CA GLY A 84 -9.06 15.62 14.06
C GLY A 84 -7.74 16.38 13.93
N THR A 85 -6.77 15.84 13.20
CA THR A 85 -5.45 16.46 12.96
C THR A 85 -4.79 17.00 14.25
N PRO A 86 -4.52 16.14 15.25
CA PRO A 86 -4.05 16.57 16.55
C PRO A 86 -2.65 17.18 16.45
N GLU A 87 -2.42 18.25 17.21
CA GLU A 87 -1.06 18.71 17.47
C GLU A 87 -0.36 17.71 18.41
N VAL A 88 0.79 17.22 17.98
CA VAL A 88 1.60 16.26 18.73
C VAL A 88 3.04 16.77 18.86
N ASP A 89 3.66 16.43 19.97
CA ASP A 89 5.09 16.62 20.14
C ASP A 89 5.83 15.58 19.26
N PRO A 90 6.59 15.99 18.23
CA PRO A 90 7.26 15.06 17.32
C PRO A 90 8.26 14.14 18.05
N ASP A 91 8.84 14.57 19.17
CA ASP A 91 9.77 13.74 19.96
C ASP A 91 9.04 12.63 20.74
N ARG A 92 7.70 12.71 20.84
CA ARG A 92 6.83 11.74 21.51
C ARG A 92 5.88 11.01 20.56
N PHE A 93 6.03 11.22 19.27
CA PHE A 93 5.21 10.59 18.24
C PHE A 93 5.96 9.42 17.60
N SER A 94 5.29 8.31 17.41
CA SER A 94 5.85 7.16 16.71
C SER A 94 4.83 6.53 15.77
N VAL A 95 5.33 6.07 14.62
CA VAL A 95 4.54 5.32 13.64
C VAL A 95 5.03 3.88 13.61
N VAL A 96 4.13 2.94 13.85
CA VAL A 96 4.42 1.51 13.83
C VAL A 96 3.56 0.83 12.77
N ILE A 97 4.18 0.24 11.76
CA ILE A 97 3.49 -0.46 10.67
C ILE A 97 4.07 -1.87 10.54
N GLY A 98 3.23 -2.87 10.63
CA GLY A 98 3.56 -4.26 10.34
C GLY A 98 3.33 -4.58 8.87
N THR A 99 4.29 -5.24 8.23
CA THR A 99 4.18 -5.74 6.86
C THR A 99 4.88 -7.08 6.72
N GLY A 100 4.36 -7.96 5.85
CA GLY A 100 4.97 -9.27 5.63
C GLY A 100 6.26 -9.22 4.81
N LEU A 101 6.30 -8.38 3.77
CA LEU A 101 7.40 -8.39 2.78
C LEU A 101 7.92 -6.99 2.42
N GLY A 102 7.28 -5.92 2.92
CA GLY A 102 7.62 -4.57 2.46
C GLY A 102 7.27 -4.36 1.00
N GLY A 103 8.17 -3.73 0.24
CA GLY A 103 8.01 -3.46 -1.18
C GLY A 103 8.49 -4.62 -2.06
N GLY A 104 7.98 -5.84 -1.84
CA GLY A 104 8.41 -7.04 -2.55
C GLY A 104 8.28 -6.96 -4.07
N GLU A 105 7.26 -6.28 -4.60
CA GLU A 105 7.09 -6.04 -6.03
C GLU A 105 8.28 -5.28 -6.63
N LYS A 106 8.91 -4.40 -5.85
CA LYS A 106 10.08 -3.63 -6.30
C LYS A 106 11.34 -4.47 -6.45
N ILE A 107 11.43 -5.59 -5.73
CA ILE A 107 12.53 -6.55 -5.91
C ILE A 107 12.46 -7.15 -7.32
N VAL A 108 11.27 -7.58 -7.72
CA VAL A 108 11.04 -8.18 -9.04
C VAL A 108 11.27 -7.15 -10.15
N GLU A 109 10.65 -5.97 -10.05
CA GLU A 109 10.83 -4.89 -11.03
C GLU A 109 12.33 -4.53 -11.22
N MET A 110 13.10 -4.49 -10.15
CA MET A 110 14.52 -4.16 -10.23
C MET A 110 15.37 -5.29 -10.80
N TYR A 111 15.03 -6.53 -10.47
CA TYR A 111 15.68 -7.70 -11.06
C TYR A 111 15.47 -7.72 -12.59
N ASP A 112 14.25 -7.48 -13.05
CA ASP A 112 13.93 -7.41 -14.46
C ASP A 112 14.65 -6.24 -15.14
N ALA A 113 14.63 -5.04 -14.54
CA ALA A 113 15.35 -3.88 -15.06
C ALA A 113 16.87 -4.11 -15.16
N MET A 114 17.45 -4.82 -14.17
CA MET A 114 18.87 -5.21 -14.20
C MET A 114 19.17 -6.14 -15.38
N ASN A 115 18.31 -7.16 -15.60
CA ASN A 115 18.49 -8.13 -16.67
C ASN A 115 18.31 -7.51 -18.07
N GLU A 116 17.35 -6.60 -18.21
CA GLU A 116 17.04 -5.98 -19.52
C GLU A 116 18.03 -4.87 -19.91
N GLY A 117 18.50 -4.10 -18.97
CA GLY A 117 19.26 -2.88 -19.28
C GLY A 117 20.46 -2.59 -18.37
N GLY A 118 20.82 -3.54 -17.51
CA GLY A 118 21.97 -3.45 -16.60
C GLY A 118 21.77 -2.47 -15.42
N PRO A 119 22.84 -2.24 -14.64
CA PRO A 119 22.76 -1.48 -13.38
C PRO A 119 22.20 -0.06 -13.50
N ARG A 120 22.35 0.57 -14.65
CA ARG A 120 21.86 1.94 -14.91
C ARG A 120 20.34 2.04 -14.98
N LYS A 121 19.63 0.93 -15.16
CA LYS A 121 18.18 0.87 -15.19
C LYS A 121 17.58 0.70 -13.79
N VAL A 122 18.36 0.26 -12.82
CA VAL A 122 17.91 0.10 -11.43
C VAL A 122 17.75 1.46 -10.77
N SER A 123 16.61 1.68 -10.13
CA SER A 123 16.35 2.94 -9.42
C SER A 123 17.35 3.15 -8.28
N PRO A 124 17.95 4.35 -8.12
CA PRO A 124 18.76 4.65 -6.94
C PRO A 124 17.96 4.63 -5.63
N LEU A 125 16.64 4.73 -5.71
CA LEU A 125 15.72 4.64 -4.56
C LEU A 125 15.28 3.21 -4.26
N ALA A 126 15.82 2.23 -4.98
CA ALA A 126 15.47 0.83 -4.91
C ALA A 126 15.42 0.30 -3.48
N VAL A 127 16.49 0.50 -2.72
CA VAL A 127 16.62 -0.04 -1.37
C VAL A 127 15.53 0.51 -0.45
N GLN A 128 15.29 1.82 -0.45
CA GLN A 128 14.27 2.42 0.41
C GLN A 128 12.84 1.98 0.05
N MET A 129 12.59 1.63 -1.23
CA MET A 129 11.28 1.12 -1.65
C MET A 129 11.04 -0.32 -1.23
N ILE A 130 12.11 -1.12 -1.06
CA ILE A 130 12.01 -2.52 -0.65
C ILE A 130 11.88 -2.64 0.87
N MET A 131 12.53 -1.75 1.63
CA MET A 131 12.67 -1.89 3.08
C MET A 131 11.31 -1.97 3.81
N PRO A 132 11.09 -2.94 4.72
CA PRO A 132 9.85 -3.07 5.48
C PRO A 132 9.49 -1.82 6.31
N ASN A 133 10.51 -1.13 6.87
CA ASN A 133 10.31 0.11 7.62
C ASN A 133 9.97 1.32 6.73
N GLY A 134 10.10 1.20 5.41
CA GLY A 134 9.79 2.27 4.46
C GLY A 134 8.34 2.75 4.55
N ALA A 135 7.40 1.86 4.87
CA ALA A 135 6.00 2.21 5.08
C ALA A 135 5.81 3.15 6.28
N ALA A 136 6.43 2.82 7.42
CA ALA A 136 6.38 3.67 8.61
C ALA A 136 7.12 5.01 8.40
N ALA A 137 8.26 4.98 7.69
CA ALA A 137 9.02 6.19 7.38
C ALA A 137 8.21 7.16 6.49
N VAL A 138 7.54 6.66 5.46
CA VAL A 138 6.68 7.50 4.59
C VAL A 138 5.53 8.09 5.38
N ALA A 139 4.82 7.30 6.17
CA ALA A 139 3.72 7.81 6.98
C ALA A 139 4.19 8.86 8.01
N GLY A 140 5.32 8.62 8.69
CA GLY A 140 5.85 9.56 9.69
C GLY A 140 6.45 10.85 9.10
N LEU A 141 6.79 10.88 7.81
CA LEU A 141 7.22 12.10 7.12
C LEU A 141 6.03 12.92 6.59
N GLU A 142 4.88 12.30 6.45
CA GLU A 142 3.66 12.92 5.92
C GLU A 142 2.83 13.54 7.04
N LEU A 143 2.83 12.94 8.22
CA LEU A 143 2.10 13.37 9.42
C LEU A 143 2.89 14.35 10.28
#